data_6f6c1a93e4b1fc41b5d7b3463dd25631
#
_entry.id   6f6c1a93e4b1fc41b5d7b3463dd25631
#
_cell.length_a   1.000
_cell.length_b   1.000
_cell.length_c   1.000
_cell.angle_alpha   90.00
_cell.angle_beta   90.00
_cell.angle_gamma   90.00
#
_symmetry.space_group_name_H-M   'P 1'
#
loop_
_entity.id
_entity.type
_entity.pdbx_description
1 polymer ?
#
loop_
_entity_poly.entity_id
_entity_poly.type
_entity_poly.pdbx_seq_one_letter_code
_entity_poly.pdbx_strand_id
1 'polypeptide(L)'
;LPAEIDAADLSFTEKEMELQNKIDRIETDYPGYDEYDYNLGAIGHDPYTLISYLSAVHTEFTAAEMESEIQELFDVMYSLTTEEVEETRTRTVTKTGTRTVTNADGSISTEEYEYEEEEEYIVTILRVTLTVTPLESIVAGRMDTEQAEIFAAYTETKGGLQVFGTPVDYYWYYYISSYYGYRKNPNTGAEELHRGVDIAVPTGTVVYAAHDGTVMEAAYDSYYGNYVVITDSKGYTTKYAHMDSLNVSAGQSIKKGDNIGKSGNTGSSTGNHLHIECLYNGVYYNPLFYFEAGEQTIYGE
;
A
#
# COMPACT_ATOMS: atom_id res chain seq x y z
N LEU A 1 20.44 11.86 10.75
CA LEU A 1 19.23 11.25 11.30
C LEU A 1 18.06 11.16 10.28
N PRO A 2 17.63 12.23 9.57
CA PRO A 2 16.51 12.10 8.62
C PRO A 2 16.72 11.00 7.57
N ALA A 3 17.88 10.90 6.96
CA ALA A 3 18.18 9.87 5.95
C ALA A 3 18.13 8.45 6.52
N GLU A 4 18.47 8.26 7.78
CA GLU A 4 18.42 6.94 8.43
C GLU A 4 17.00 6.51 8.77
N ILE A 5 16.13 7.47 9.13
CA ILE A 5 14.70 7.26 9.33
C ILE A 5 14.04 6.75 8.05
N ASP A 6 14.27 7.45 6.94
CA ASP A 6 13.72 7.05 5.63
C ASP A 6 14.26 5.70 5.19
N ALA A 7 15.55 5.42 5.44
CA ALA A 7 16.16 4.14 5.10
C ALA A 7 15.61 2.97 5.93
N ALA A 8 15.32 3.20 7.22
CA ALA A 8 14.68 2.18 8.07
C ALA A 8 13.25 1.86 7.63
N ASP A 9 12.46 2.88 7.28
CA ASP A 9 11.12 2.73 6.72
C ASP A 9 11.15 1.97 5.39
N LEU A 10 12.08 2.33 4.50
CA LEU A 10 12.28 1.63 3.22
C LEU A 10 12.65 0.15 3.41
N SER A 11 13.53 -0.18 4.36
CA SER A 11 13.86 -1.58 4.66
C SER A 11 12.62 -2.38 5.08
N PHE A 12 11.70 -1.77 5.84
CA PHE A 12 10.46 -2.45 6.21
C PHE A 12 9.55 -2.66 4.99
N THR A 13 9.36 -1.65 4.15
CA THR A 13 8.54 -1.77 2.93
C THR A 13 9.10 -2.76 1.92
N GLU A 14 10.43 -2.94 1.85
CA GLU A 14 11.08 -3.97 1.02
C GLU A 14 10.67 -5.38 1.47
N LYS A 15 10.67 -5.63 2.77
CA LYS A 15 10.22 -6.92 3.34
C LYS A 15 8.73 -7.18 3.09
N GLU A 16 7.90 -6.14 3.16
CA GLU A 16 6.47 -6.22 2.82
C GLU A 16 6.27 -6.57 1.34
N MET A 17 7.09 -6.01 0.44
CA MET A 17 7.08 -6.36 -0.98
C MET A 17 7.50 -7.82 -1.20
N GLU A 18 8.55 -8.29 -0.51
CA GLU A 18 8.97 -9.69 -0.59
C GLU A 18 7.88 -10.66 -0.11
N LEU A 19 7.15 -10.30 0.97
CA LEU A 19 6.01 -11.07 1.46
C LEU A 19 4.88 -11.12 0.43
N GLN A 20 4.54 -9.98 -0.18
CA GLN A 20 3.55 -9.92 -1.26
C GLN A 20 3.96 -10.82 -2.43
N ASN A 21 5.23 -10.80 -2.82
CA ASN A 21 5.74 -11.66 -3.89
C ASN A 21 5.67 -13.14 -3.54
N LYS A 22 5.89 -13.52 -2.29
CA LYS A 22 5.69 -14.92 -1.84
C LYS A 22 4.24 -15.34 -2.01
N ILE A 23 3.29 -14.49 -1.61
CA ILE A 23 1.85 -14.78 -1.74
C ILE A 23 1.45 -14.92 -3.21
N ASP A 24 1.90 -14.00 -4.07
CA ASP A 24 1.57 -14.03 -5.51
C ASP A 24 2.11 -15.26 -6.24
N ARG A 25 3.13 -15.91 -5.69
CA ARG A 25 3.74 -17.11 -6.25
C ARG A 25 3.23 -18.42 -5.67
N ILE A 26 2.31 -18.39 -4.71
CA ILE A 26 1.82 -19.59 -4.02
C ILE A 26 1.36 -20.67 -5.00
N GLU A 27 0.55 -20.33 -6.00
CA GLU A 27 0.06 -21.31 -6.97
C GLU A 27 1.16 -21.90 -7.87
N THR A 28 2.24 -21.15 -8.06
CA THR A 28 3.42 -21.60 -8.81
C THR A 28 4.35 -22.44 -7.93
N ASP A 29 4.56 -22.03 -6.68
CA ASP A 29 5.47 -22.67 -5.73
C ASP A 29 4.85 -23.96 -5.14
N TYR A 30 3.51 -24.04 -5.07
CA TYR A 30 2.73 -25.18 -4.57
C TYR A 30 1.69 -25.64 -5.62
N PRO A 31 2.11 -26.19 -6.75
CA PRO A 31 1.18 -26.61 -7.81
C PRO A 31 0.47 -27.92 -7.46
N GLY A 32 -0.72 -28.13 -8.04
CA GLY A 32 -1.39 -29.43 -8.05
C GLY A 32 -2.57 -29.56 -7.10
N TYR A 33 -3.00 -28.48 -6.48
CA TYR A 33 -4.28 -28.41 -5.77
C TYR A 33 -5.42 -28.09 -6.73
N ASP A 34 -6.61 -28.59 -6.42
CA ASP A 34 -7.81 -28.31 -7.20
C ASP A 34 -8.27 -26.85 -6.97
N GLU A 35 -8.06 -26.33 -5.74
CA GLU A 35 -8.44 -24.98 -5.34
C GLU A 35 -7.39 -24.34 -4.41
N TYR A 36 -7.33 -23.01 -4.43
CA TYR A 36 -6.54 -22.19 -3.50
C TYR A 36 -7.47 -21.25 -2.75
N ASP A 37 -7.47 -21.35 -1.42
CA ASP A 37 -8.33 -20.57 -0.52
C ASP A 37 -7.46 -19.55 0.23
N TYR A 38 -7.66 -18.26 -0.05
CA TYR A 38 -6.85 -17.17 0.52
C TYR A 38 -7.62 -16.43 1.61
N ASN A 39 -7.05 -16.41 2.81
CA ASN A 39 -7.48 -15.59 3.94
C ASN A 39 -6.33 -14.65 4.34
N LEU A 40 -6.27 -13.48 3.71
CA LEU A 40 -5.12 -12.58 3.81
C LEU A 40 -5.46 -11.31 4.57
N GLY A 41 -4.71 -11.05 5.65
CA GLY A 41 -4.64 -9.72 6.26
C GLY A 41 -3.94 -8.72 5.32
N ALA A 42 -4.21 -7.42 5.52
CA ALA A 42 -3.59 -6.38 4.73
C ALA A 42 -2.10 -6.27 5.03
N ILE A 43 -1.28 -6.18 3.98
CA ILE A 43 0.15 -5.89 4.10
C ILE A 43 0.31 -4.37 4.08
N GLY A 44 1.04 -3.85 5.04
CA GLY A 44 1.35 -2.44 5.23
C GLY A 44 1.45 -2.09 6.70
N HIS A 45 2.44 -1.29 7.05
CA HIS A 45 2.62 -0.78 8.40
C HIS A 45 2.33 0.73 8.47
N ASP A 46 2.19 1.27 9.67
CA ASP A 46 2.21 2.72 9.88
C ASP A 46 3.65 3.21 10.04
N PRO A 47 4.19 4.00 9.09
CA PRO A 47 5.56 4.50 9.14
C PRO A 47 5.87 5.30 10.40
N TYR A 48 4.88 6.06 10.93
CA TYR A 48 5.08 6.80 12.17
C TYR A 48 5.25 5.91 13.38
N THR A 49 4.51 4.82 13.48
CA THR A 49 4.66 3.84 14.56
C THR A 49 6.06 3.25 14.56
N LEU A 50 6.56 2.83 13.40
CA LEU A 50 7.90 2.26 13.26
C LEU A 50 8.98 3.27 13.71
N ILE A 51 8.96 4.47 13.11
CA ILE A 51 10.00 5.46 13.34
C ILE A 51 9.93 6.06 14.75
N SER A 52 8.73 6.28 15.29
CA SER A 52 8.57 6.73 16.68
C SER A 52 9.11 5.71 17.67
N TYR A 53 8.89 4.42 17.42
CA TYR A 53 9.43 3.34 18.24
C TYR A 53 10.96 3.31 18.19
N LEU A 54 11.55 3.23 16.98
CA LEU A 54 13.01 3.20 16.83
C LEU A 54 13.66 4.43 17.47
N SER A 55 13.08 5.61 17.30
CA SER A 55 13.59 6.86 17.88
C SER A 55 13.41 6.94 19.42
N ALA A 56 12.41 6.29 19.98
CA ALA A 56 12.19 6.24 21.42
C ALA A 56 13.15 5.27 22.12
N VAL A 57 13.46 4.15 21.46
CA VAL A 57 14.35 3.12 22.01
C VAL A 57 15.83 3.46 21.77
N HIS A 58 16.13 4.05 20.62
CA HIS A 58 17.50 4.37 20.20
C HIS A 58 17.64 5.89 20.03
N THR A 59 18.48 6.53 20.80
CA THR A 59 18.72 7.99 20.73
C THR A 59 19.36 8.40 19.42
N GLU A 60 20.25 7.58 18.89
CA GLU A 60 20.88 7.69 17.58
C GLU A 60 21.02 6.29 16.99
N PHE A 61 20.73 6.13 15.71
CA PHE A 61 20.87 4.85 15.01
C PHE A 61 21.18 5.08 13.53
N THR A 62 21.69 4.04 12.88
CA THR A 62 21.69 3.91 11.43
C THR A 62 20.71 2.81 11.01
N ALA A 63 20.17 2.89 9.81
CA ALA A 63 19.28 1.86 9.28
C ALA A 63 19.94 0.47 9.30
N ALA A 64 21.24 0.41 9.00
CA ALA A 64 22.00 -0.84 9.03
C ALA A 64 22.08 -1.48 10.43
N GLU A 65 22.17 -0.67 11.49
CA GLU A 65 22.15 -1.18 12.87
C GLU A 65 20.76 -1.70 13.26
N MET A 66 19.70 -1.14 12.69
CA MET A 66 18.30 -1.51 12.98
C MET A 66 17.81 -2.71 12.16
N GLU A 67 18.55 -3.19 11.18
CA GLU A 67 18.10 -4.23 10.26
C GLU A 67 17.63 -5.51 10.97
N SER A 68 18.33 -5.94 12.03
CA SER A 68 17.92 -7.11 12.83
C SER A 68 16.62 -6.87 13.60
N GLU A 69 16.46 -5.68 14.17
CA GLU A 69 15.24 -5.33 14.91
C GLU A 69 14.05 -5.13 13.98
N ILE A 70 14.26 -4.51 12.83
CA ILE A 70 13.27 -4.39 11.76
C ILE A 70 12.81 -5.79 11.32
N GLN A 71 13.73 -6.74 11.13
CA GLN A 71 13.38 -8.12 10.79
C GLN A 71 12.56 -8.79 11.90
N GLU A 72 12.95 -8.62 13.16
CA GLU A 72 12.19 -9.18 14.28
C GLU A 72 10.78 -8.60 14.39
N LEU A 73 10.61 -7.29 14.18
CA LEU A 73 9.30 -6.64 14.18
C LEU A 73 8.44 -7.19 13.03
N PHE A 74 9.03 -7.32 11.84
CA PHE A 74 8.39 -7.87 10.67
C PHE A 74 7.92 -9.32 10.89
N ASP A 75 8.78 -10.19 11.42
CA ASP A 75 8.47 -11.60 11.67
C ASP A 75 7.37 -11.80 12.72
N VAL A 76 7.24 -10.87 13.69
CA VAL A 76 6.15 -10.88 14.66
C VAL A 76 4.86 -10.29 14.07
N MET A 77 4.98 -9.28 13.22
CA MET A 77 3.84 -8.61 12.57
C MET A 77 3.14 -9.54 11.58
N TYR A 78 3.88 -10.28 10.77
CA TYR A 78 3.36 -11.08 9.68
C TYR A 78 3.60 -12.58 9.87
N SER A 79 2.54 -13.37 9.88
CA SER A 79 2.61 -14.83 9.91
C SER A 79 1.87 -15.40 8.71
N LEU A 80 2.63 -15.86 7.72
CA LEU A 80 2.10 -16.54 6.53
C LEU A 80 2.16 -18.06 6.75
N THR A 81 1.01 -18.73 6.66
CA THR A 81 0.88 -20.18 6.80
C THR A 81 0.12 -20.79 5.63
N THR A 82 0.44 -22.03 5.30
CA THR A 82 -0.27 -22.84 4.33
C THR A 82 -0.74 -24.13 4.98
N GLU A 83 -1.97 -24.58 4.67
CA GLU A 83 -2.58 -25.80 5.16
C GLU A 83 -3.21 -26.56 3.99
N GLU A 84 -2.91 -27.86 3.89
CA GLU A 84 -3.57 -28.75 2.94
C GLU A 84 -4.88 -29.27 3.55
N VAL A 85 -5.99 -29.10 2.83
CA VAL A 85 -7.32 -29.52 3.24
C VAL A 85 -7.92 -30.39 2.15
N GLU A 86 -8.52 -31.51 2.54
CA GLU A 86 -9.35 -32.36 1.67
C GLU A 86 -10.82 -32.19 2.02
N GLU A 87 -11.65 -31.88 1.01
CA GLU A 87 -13.10 -31.81 1.15
C GLU A 87 -13.77 -32.86 0.27
N THR A 88 -14.70 -33.62 0.83
CA THR A 88 -15.58 -34.48 0.05
C THR A 88 -16.76 -33.66 -0.45
N ARG A 89 -16.94 -33.63 -1.76
CA ARG A 89 -18.08 -32.95 -2.43
C ARG A 89 -18.86 -33.93 -3.26
N THR A 90 -20.13 -33.64 -3.51
CA THR A 90 -21.01 -34.42 -4.39
C THR A 90 -21.24 -33.68 -5.69
N ARG A 91 -21.30 -34.44 -6.79
CA ARG A 91 -21.71 -33.96 -8.10
C ARG A 91 -22.71 -34.90 -8.72
N THR A 92 -23.62 -34.37 -9.50
CA THR A 92 -24.56 -35.16 -10.31
C THR A 92 -23.85 -35.53 -11.62
N VAL A 93 -23.78 -36.82 -11.92
CA VAL A 93 -23.23 -37.33 -13.19
C VAL A 93 -24.34 -38.04 -13.97
N THR A 94 -24.36 -37.81 -15.27
CA THR A 94 -25.28 -38.53 -16.16
C THR A 94 -24.60 -39.86 -16.58
N LYS A 95 -25.26 -40.94 -16.29
CA LYS A 95 -24.83 -42.30 -16.69
C LYS A 95 -25.78 -42.90 -17.70
N THR A 96 -25.28 -43.78 -18.56
CA THR A 96 -26.09 -44.52 -19.52
C THR A 96 -26.32 -45.93 -19.01
N GLY A 97 -27.58 -46.29 -18.90
CA GLY A 97 -28.03 -47.62 -18.56
C GLY A 97 -28.74 -48.30 -19.75
N THR A 98 -28.90 -49.62 -19.69
CA THR A 98 -29.68 -50.34 -20.66
C THR A 98 -30.87 -50.98 -19.99
N ARG A 99 -32.02 -50.92 -20.64
CA ARG A 99 -33.26 -51.62 -20.21
C ARG A 99 -33.78 -52.50 -21.30
N THR A 100 -34.39 -53.58 -20.89
CA THR A 100 -35.09 -54.51 -21.82
C THR A 100 -36.50 -54.00 -22.06
N VAL A 101 -36.87 -53.81 -23.30
CA VAL A 101 -38.17 -53.36 -23.72
C VAL A 101 -38.88 -54.44 -24.57
N THR A 102 -40.12 -54.72 -24.27
CA THR A 102 -40.96 -55.62 -25.11
C THR A 102 -41.69 -54.75 -26.14
N ASN A 103 -41.41 -54.98 -27.40
CA ASN A 103 -42.00 -54.27 -28.52
C ASN A 103 -43.47 -54.69 -28.72
N ALA A 104 -44.24 -53.91 -29.47
CA ALA A 104 -45.66 -54.18 -29.74
C ALA A 104 -45.95 -55.46 -30.49
N ASP A 105 -44.95 -56.04 -31.18
CA ASP A 105 -44.98 -57.32 -31.88
C ASP A 105 -44.59 -58.53 -31.00
N GLY A 106 -44.30 -58.30 -29.71
CA GLY A 106 -43.85 -59.32 -28.76
C GLY A 106 -42.36 -59.61 -28.78
N SER A 107 -41.59 -58.96 -29.61
CA SER A 107 -40.11 -59.09 -29.61
C SER A 107 -39.49 -58.34 -28.45
N ILE A 108 -38.32 -58.79 -28.01
CA ILE A 108 -37.51 -58.14 -26.94
C ILE A 108 -36.38 -57.39 -27.57
N SER A 109 -36.21 -56.10 -27.22
CA SER A 109 -35.10 -55.26 -27.60
C SER A 109 -34.46 -54.61 -26.36
N THR A 110 -33.21 -54.17 -26.52
CA THR A 110 -32.52 -53.42 -25.49
C THR A 110 -32.51 -51.93 -25.89
N GLU A 111 -32.94 -51.10 -25.00
CA GLU A 111 -32.94 -49.61 -25.15
C GLU A 111 -31.94 -49.01 -24.17
N GLU A 112 -31.14 -48.06 -24.65
CA GLU A 112 -30.31 -47.24 -23.78
C GLU A 112 -31.11 -46.09 -23.20
N TYR A 113 -30.90 -45.77 -21.93
CA TYR A 113 -31.47 -44.61 -21.28
C TYR A 113 -30.45 -43.90 -20.39
N GLU A 114 -30.58 -42.60 -20.26
CA GLU A 114 -29.74 -41.80 -19.36
C GLU A 114 -30.46 -41.68 -17.98
N TYR A 115 -29.64 -41.74 -16.95
CA TYR A 115 -30.09 -41.45 -15.58
C TYR A 115 -29.04 -40.67 -14.84
N GLU A 116 -29.44 -39.89 -13.87
CA GLU A 116 -28.58 -39.10 -12.99
C GLU A 116 -28.25 -39.93 -11.74
N GLU A 117 -26.98 -39.86 -11.35
CA GLU A 117 -26.48 -40.46 -10.12
C GLU A 117 -25.57 -39.45 -9.41
N GLU A 118 -25.68 -39.38 -8.07
CA GLU A 118 -24.78 -38.60 -7.25
C GLU A 118 -23.47 -39.37 -7.05
N GLU A 119 -22.32 -38.70 -7.31
CA GLU A 119 -21.00 -39.25 -7.12
C GLU A 119 -20.23 -38.35 -6.17
N GLU A 120 -19.63 -38.95 -5.13
CA GLU A 120 -18.71 -38.24 -4.24
C GLU A 120 -17.31 -38.15 -4.90
N TYR A 121 -16.68 -37.00 -4.75
CA TYR A 121 -15.30 -36.77 -5.17
C TYR A 121 -14.56 -35.93 -4.14
N ILE A 122 -13.24 -36.08 -4.09
CA ILE A 122 -12.37 -35.33 -3.20
C ILE A 122 -11.84 -34.09 -3.95
N VAL A 123 -11.89 -32.95 -3.28
CA VAL A 123 -11.26 -31.70 -3.71
C VAL A 123 -10.09 -31.41 -2.77
N THR A 124 -8.91 -31.24 -3.33
CA THR A 124 -7.71 -30.85 -2.60
C THR A 124 -7.57 -29.33 -2.63
N ILE A 125 -7.48 -28.71 -1.47
CA ILE A 125 -7.46 -27.26 -1.30
C ILE A 125 -6.18 -26.86 -0.56
N LEU A 126 -5.43 -25.91 -1.12
CA LEU A 126 -4.37 -25.25 -0.37
C LEU A 126 -4.96 -23.97 0.27
N ARG A 127 -5.10 -24.00 1.59
CA ARG A 127 -5.52 -22.79 2.35
C ARG A 127 -4.30 -21.96 2.71
N VAL A 128 -4.30 -20.69 2.32
CA VAL A 128 -3.24 -19.70 2.55
C VAL A 128 -3.76 -18.67 3.52
N THR A 129 -3.12 -18.53 4.67
CA THR A 129 -3.53 -17.57 5.70
C THR A 129 -2.39 -16.62 6.02
N LEU A 130 -2.64 -15.31 5.88
CA LEU A 130 -1.76 -14.27 6.39
C LEU A 130 -2.41 -13.63 7.61
N THR A 131 -1.83 -13.89 8.78
CA THR A 131 -2.21 -13.19 10.01
C THR A 131 -1.34 -11.97 10.19
N VAL A 132 -1.96 -10.83 10.51
CA VAL A 132 -1.26 -9.55 10.74
C VAL A 132 -1.52 -9.08 12.17
N THR A 133 -0.46 -8.90 12.93
CA THR A 133 -0.49 -8.28 14.27
C THR A 133 -0.17 -6.79 14.13
N PRO A 134 -1.02 -5.86 14.62
CA PRO A 134 -0.73 -4.43 14.51
C PRO A 134 0.62 -4.06 15.14
N LEU A 135 1.45 -3.32 14.41
CA LEU A 135 2.80 -2.92 14.84
C LEU A 135 2.76 -2.17 16.18
N GLU A 136 1.78 -1.30 16.38
CA GLU A 136 1.57 -0.58 17.64
C GLU A 136 1.44 -1.53 18.84
N SER A 137 0.72 -2.63 18.68
CA SER A 137 0.57 -3.64 19.73
C SER A 137 1.88 -4.38 20.04
N ILE A 138 2.71 -4.60 19.01
CA ILE A 138 4.01 -5.25 19.14
C ILE A 138 4.98 -4.37 19.93
N VAL A 139 5.12 -3.10 19.51
CA VAL A 139 6.10 -2.17 20.08
C VAL A 139 5.70 -1.74 21.50
N ALA A 140 4.41 -1.66 21.81
CA ALA A 140 3.92 -1.34 23.17
C ALA A 140 4.46 -2.28 24.26
N GLY A 141 4.68 -3.55 23.91
CA GLY A 141 5.25 -4.56 24.81
C GLY A 141 6.78 -4.55 24.93
N ARG A 142 7.48 -3.73 24.14
CA ARG A 142 8.95 -3.69 24.03
C ARG A 142 9.59 -2.47 24.67
N MET A 143 8.80 -1.50 25.11
CA MET A 143 9.25 -0.22 25.68
C MET A 143 9.12 -0.21 27.19
N ASP A 144 10.07 0.43 27.87
CA ASP A 144 9.90 0.82 29.27
C ASP A 144 9.03 2.10 29.38
N THR A 145 8.79 2.58 30.61
CA THR A 145 7.88 3.72 30.85
C THR A 145 8.39 5.01 30.18
N GLU A 146 9.69 5.29 30.25
CA GLU A 146 10.28 6.49 29.68
C GLU A 146 10.24 6.45 28.13
N GLN A 147 10.58 5.31 27.56
CA GLN A 147 10.49 5.08 26.11
C GLN A 147 9.06 5.20 25.60
N ALA A 148 8.07 4.69 26.34
CA ALA A 148 6.66 4.80 26.00
C ALA A 148 6.16 6.26 26.00
N GLU A 149 6.63 7.10 26.94
CA GLU A 149 6.32 8.53 26.97
C GLU A 149 6.94 9.26 25.76
N ILE A 150 8.18 8.94 25.39
CA ILE A 150 8.87 9.50 24.22
C ILE A 150 8.16 9.04 22.93
N PHE A 151 7.80 7.76 22.83
CA PHE A 151 7.05 7.21 21.70
C PHE A 151 5.70 7.96 21.50
N ALA A 152 4.94 8.15 22.58
CA ALA A 152 3.67 8.88 22.52
C ALA A 152 3.87 10.33 22.04
N ALA A 153 4.90 11.01 22.56
CA ALA A 153 5.24 12.36 22.13
C ALA A 153 5.62 12.44 20.63
N TYR A 154 6.44 11.50 20.15
CA TYR A 154 6.81 11.46 18.73
C TYR A 154 5.60 11.14 17.83
N THR A 155 4.75 10.21 18.24
CA THR A 155 3.54 9.86 17.49
C THR A 155 2.58 11.06 17.40
N GLU A 156 2.38 11.78 18.51
CA GLU A 156 1.52 12.98 18.55
C GLU A 156 2.08 14.13 17.72
N THR A 157 3.38 14.43 17.85
CA THR A 157 4.05 15.54 17.16
C THR A 157 4.54 15.20 15.76
N LYS A 158 4.35 13.96 15.30
CA LYS A 158 4.89 13.46 14.04
C LYS A 158 6.42 13.66 13.96
N GLY A 159 7.11 13.48 15.07
CA GLY A 159 8.56 13.61 15.18
C GLY A 159 9.11 15.04 15.06
N GLY A 160 8.26 16.05 14.85
CA GLY A 160 8.69 17.44 14.67
C GLY A 160 9.59 17.68 13.46
N LEU A 161 9.55 16.81 12.46
CA LEU A 161 10.39 16.88 11.25
C LEU A 161 9.77 17.72 10.13
N GLN A 162 8.54 18.22 10.32
CA GLN A 162 7.79 18.95 9.30
C GLN A 162 8.50 20.26 8.94
N VAL A 163 9.10 20.29 7.75
CA VAL A 163 9.77 21.46 7.16
C VAL A 163 8.93 22.10 6.06
N PHE A 164 7.95 21.37 5.53
CA PHE A 164 7.04 21.79 4.49
C PHE A 164 5.64 22.04 5.06
N GLY A 165 4.93 23.02 4.50
CA GLY A 165 3.53 23.24 4.81
C GLY A 165 2.61 22.18 4.20
N THR A 166 1.33 22.25 4.55
CA THR A 166 0.32 21.35 3.98
C THR A 166 0.12 21.61 2.48
N PRO A 167 0.03 20.56 1.66
CA PRO A 167 -0.25 20.71 0.22
C PRO A 167 -1.73 20.96 -0.09
N VAL A 168 -2.64 20.72 0.88
CA VAL A 168 -4.09 20.90 0.76
C VAL A 168 -4.66 21.46 2.06
N ASP A 169 -5.86 22.09 1.99
CA ASP A 169 -6.48 22.85 3.06
C ASP A 169 -7.35 21.97 3.98
N TYR A 170 -6.81 20.84 4.45
CA TYR A 170 -7.44 19.95 5.44
C TYR A 170 -6.45 18.90 5.95
N TYR A 171 -6.84 18.17 7.01
CA TYR A 171 -6.02 17.10 7.58
C TYR A 171 -5.98 15.89 6.62
N TRP A 172 -4.93 15.82 5.79
CA TRP A 172 -4.85 14.87 4.67
C TRP A 172 -4.34 13.47 5.05
N TYR A 173 -3.78 13.26 6.23
CA TYR A 173 -3.24 11.95 6.65
C TYR A 173 -4.28 10.82 6.61
N TYR A 174 -5.56 11.13 6.84
CA TYR A 174 -6.63 10.13 6.73
C TYR A 174 -7.00 9.77 5.27
N TYR A 175 -6.45 10.48 4.31
CA TYR A 175 -6.76 10.32 2.90
C TYR A 175 -5.59 9.77 2.09
N ILE A 176 -4.54 9.23 2.76
CA ILE A 176 -3.42 8.59 2.09
C ILE A 176 -3.94 7.32 1.43
N SER A 177 -3.81 7.24 0.10
CA SER A 177 -4.16 6.07 -0.71
C SER A 177 -2.96 5.22 -1.08
N SER A 178 -1.76 5.79 -1.00
CA SER A 178 -0.51 5.06 -1.20
C SER A 178 0.65 5.75 -0.50
N TYR A 179 1.41 4.99 0.25
CA TYR A 179 2.59 5.44 0.97
C TYR A 179 3.84 5.45 0.10
N TYR A 180 4.85 6.17 0.56
CA TYR A 180 6.22 6.10 0.05
C TYR A 180 6.79 4.71 0.35
N GLY A 181 7.56 4.13 -0.58
CA GLY A 181 8.24 2.86 -0.37
C GLY A 181 8.04 1.86 -1.51
N TYR A 182 8.53 0.65 -1.30
CA TYR A 182 8.40 -0.42 -2.29
C TYR A 182 6.96 -0.93 -2.37
N ARG A 183 6.43 -1.02 -3.60
CA ARG A 183 5.06 -1.50 -3.87
C ARG A 183 4.97 -2.14 -5.26
N LYS A 184 3.84 -2.79 -5.54
CA LYS A 184 3.45 -3.11 -6.91
C LYS A 184 2.76 -1.90 -7.56
N ASN A 185 3.23 -1.53 -8.74
CA ASN A 185 2.62 -0.46 -9.52
C ASN A 185 1.17 -0.83 -9.85
N PRO A 186 0.18 -0.01 -9.48
CA PRO A 186 -1.23 -0.35 -9.66
C PRO A 186 -1.68 -0.43 -11.13
N ASN A 187 -0.92 0.17 -12.07
CA ASN A 187 -1.22 0.13 -13.50
C ASN A 187 -0.56 -1.06 -14.21
N THR A 188 0.64 -1.46 -13.79
CA THR A 188 1.46 -2.45 -14.51
C THR A 188 1.65 -3.76 -13.75
N GLY A 189 1.44 -3.77 -12.43
CA GLY A 189 1.76 -4.87 -11.54
C GLY A 189 3.26 -5.08 -11.31
N ALA A 190 4.14 -4.28 -11.93
CA ALA A 190 5.58 -4.36 -11.73
C ALA A 190 6.00 -3.80 -10.37
N GLU A 191 7.08 -4.32 -9.83
CA GLU A 191 7.69 -3.77 -8.62
C GLU A 191 8.25 -2.37 -8.90
N GLU A 192 7.99 -1.44 -7.98
CA GLU A 192 8.51 -0.09 -8.04
C GLU A 192 8.80 0.48 -6.65
N LEU A 193 9.70 1.44 -6.59
CA LEU A 193 9.81 2.35 -5.47
C LEU A 193 8.89 3.54 -5.75
N HIS A 194 7.80 3.66 -4.98
CA HIS A 194 6.94 4.84 -4.97
C HIS A 194 7.66 5.98 -4.24
N ARG A 195 8.08 7.00 -4.97
CA ARG A 195 8.94 8.08 -4.47
C ARG A 195 8.20 9.22 -3.81
N GLY A 196 6.91 9.04 -3.55
CA GLY A 196 6.04 10.05 -2.99
C GLY A 196 4.92 9.46 -2.13
N VAL A 197 3.97 10.29 -1.78
CA VAL A 197 2.72 9.91 -1.12
C VAL A 197 1.56 10.33 -1.99
N ASP A 198 0.58 9.44 -2.15
CA ASP A 198 -0.66 9.71 -2.89
C ASP A 198 -1.77 10.05 -1.89
N ILE A 199 -2.36 11.22 -2.04
CA ILE A 199 -3.46 11.72 -1.22
C ILE A 199 -4.74 11.64 -2.04
N ALA A 200 -5.68 10.78 -1.65
CA ALA A 200 -6.99 10.67 -2.28
C ALA A 200 -7.80 11.96 -2.07
N VAL A 201 -7.94 12.74 -3.12
CA VAL A 201 -8.65 14.02 -3.09
C VAL A 201 -9.57 14.14 -4.31
N PRO A 202 -10.72 14.81 -4.20
CA PRO A 202 -11.56 15.11 -5.35
C PRO A 202 -10.80 15.94 -6.40
N THR A 203 -11.06 15.67 -7.68
CA THR A 203 -10.59 16.56 -8.77
C THR A 203 -11.05 17.99 -8.52
N GLY A 204 -10.11 18.94 -8.68
CA GLY A 204 -10.39 20.37 -8.47
C GLY A 204 -10.09 20.88 -7.05
N THR A 205 -9.60 20.00 -6.14
CA THR A 205 -9.08 20.45 -4.83
C THR A 205 -7.88 21.38 -5.05
N VAL A 206 -7.86 22.50 -4.38
CA VAL A 206 -6.76 23.49 -4.50
C VAL A 206 -5.48 22.89 -3.93
N VAL A 207 -4.40 23.02 -4.70
CA VAL A 207 -3.06 22.59 -4.29
C VAL A 207 -2.21 23.80 -3.96
N TYR A 208 -1.55 23.76 -2.82
CA TYR A 208 -0.72 24.84 -2.30
C TYR A 208 0.76 24.50 -2.33
N ALA A 209 1.59 25.52 -2.58
CA ALA A 209 3.04 25.40 -2.42
C ALA A 209 3.39 25.16 -0.94
N ALA A 210 4.12 24.10 -0.65
CA ALA A 210 4.47 23.74 0.72
C ALA A 210 5.66 24.53 1.29
N HIS A 211 6.40 25.25 0.45
CA HIS A 211 7.51 26.12 0.85
C HIS A 211 7.73 27.28 -0.13
N ASP A 212 8.51 28.26 0.31
CA ASP A 212 9.01 29.33 -0.55
C ASP A 212 10.00 28.79 -1.56
N GLY A 213 10.01 29.30 -2.78
CA GLY A 213 10.99 28.86 -3.78
C GLY A 213 10.75 29.44 -5.16
N THR A 214 11.34 28.76 -6.15
CA THR A 214 11.12 29.04 -7.57
C THR A 214 10.50 27.81 -8.22
N VAL A 215 9.50 28.01 -9.04
CA VAL A 215 8.92 26.96 -9.90
C VAL A 215 9.98 26.57 -10.94
N MET A 216 10.54 25.39 -10.80
CA MET A 216 11.52 24.86 -11.76
C MET A 216 10.84 24.29 -12.98
N GLU A 217 9.72 23.60 -12.77
CA GLU A 217 8.91 23.00 -13.81
C GLU A 217 7.42 23.23 -13.53
N ALA A 218 6.66 23.54 -14.57
CA ALA A 218 5.21 23.53 -14.62
C ALA A 218 4.84 22.99 -15.99
N ALA A 219 4.58 21.68 -16.10
CA ALA A 219 4.57 20.97 -17.35
C ALA A 219 3.62 19.77 -17.33
N TYR A 220 3.58 19.05 -18.46
CA TYR A 220 2.87 17.78 -18.61
C TYR A 220 3.81 16.71 -19.13
N ASP A 221 3.76 15.52 -18.55
CA ASP A 221 4.30 14.29 -19.16
C ASP A 221 3.30 13.12 -19.02
N SER A 222 3.60 12.00 -19.68
CA SER A 222 2.69 10.84 -19.67
C SER A 222 2.66 10.08 -18.35
N TYR A 223 3.67 10.23 -17.50
CA TYR A 223 3.76 9.57 -16.18
C TYR A 223 3.12 10.42 -15.09
N TYR A 224 3.62 11.64 -14.86
CA TYR A 224 3.13 12.54 -13.81
C TYR A 224 1.86 13.32 -14.19
N GLY A 225 1.43 13.30 -15.48
CA GLY A 225 0.36 14.18 -15.95
C GLY A 225 0.78 15.65 -15.87
N ASN A 226 -0.12 16.54 -15.52
CA ASN A 226 0.25 17.92 -15.18
C ASN A 226 0.95 17.92 -13.82
N TYR A 227 2.11 18.58 -13.74
CA TYR A 227 2.90 18.62 -12.52
C TYR A 227 3.62 19.95 -12.34
N VAL A 228 3.94 20.25 -11.06
CA VAL A 228 4.74 21.41 -10.64
C VAL A 228 5.92 20.92 -9.80
N VAL A 229 7.10 21.47 -10.07
CA VAL A 229 8.32 21.28 -9.24
C VAL A 229 8.75 22.62 -8.69
N ILE A 230 8.92 22.72 -7.37
CA ILE A 230 9.37 23.92 -6.67
C ILE A 230 10.67 23.60 -5.95
N THR A 231 11.70 24.46 -6.13
CA THR A 231 12.99 24.32 -5.44
C THR A 231 13.36 25.60 -4.73
N ASP A 232 13.88 25.47 -3.51
CA ASP A 232 14.40 26.61 -2.75
C ASP A 232 15.93 26.74 -2.86
N SER A 233 16.49 27.82 -2.30
CA SER A 233 17.93 28.07 -2.29
C SER A 233 18.74 27.17 -1.34
N LYS A 234 18.08 26.40 -0.50
CA LYS A 234 18.70 25.48 0.47
C LYS A 234 18.83 24.05 -0.05
N GLY A 235 18.27 23.77 -1.24
CA GLY A 235 18.30 22.46 -1.88
C GLY A 235 17.05 21.60 -1.64
N TYR A 236 16.03 22.15 -0.97
CA TYR A 236 14.73 21.48 -0.84
C TYR A 236 13.93 21.58 -2.14
N THR A 237 13.37 20.48 -2.55
CA THR A 237 12.51 20.39 -3.75
C THR A 237 11.23 19.63 -3.41
N THR A 238 10.09 20.14 -3.87
CA THR A 238 8.81 19.45 -3.82
C THR A 238 8.21 19.30 -5.21
N LYS A 239 7.53 18.18 -5.45
CA LYS A 239 6.79 17.92 -6.68
C LYS A 239 5.32 17.62 -6.34
N TYR A 240 4.43 18.11 -7.18
CA TYR A 240 2.98 17.93 -7.11
C TYR A 240 2.52 17.44 -8.47
N ALA A 241 1.93 16.25 -8.55
CA ALA A 241 1.61 15.61 -9.82
C ALA A 241 0.15 15.14 -9.91
N HIS A 242 -0.22 14.62 -11.08
CA HIS A 242 -1.56 14.20 -11.50
C HIS A 242 -2.61 15.34 -11.43
N MET A 243 -2.14 16.59 -11.53
CA MET A 243 -2.99 17.78 -11.42
C MET A 243 -3.94 17.92 -12.62
N ASP A 244 -5.11 18.50 -12.37
CA ASP A 244 -6.07 18.87 -13.43
C ASP A 244 -5.62 20.14 -14.16
N SER A 245 -5.16 21.13 -13.39
CA SER A 245 -4.73 22.42 -13.91
C SER A 245 -3.59 23.03 -13.10
N LEU A 246 -2.75 23.83 -13.79
CA LEU A 246 -1.61 24.54 -13.20
C LEU A 246 -1.90 26.05 -13.21
N ASN A 247 -1.63 26.72 -12.07
CA ASN A 247 -1.80 28.16 -11.90
C ASN A 247 -0.48 28.93 -11.93
N VAL A 248 0.63 28.22 -12.15
CA VAL A 248 1.99 28.78 -12.11
C VAL A 248 2.76 28.41 -13.36
N SER A 249 3.89 29.07 -13.60
CA SER A 249 4.78 28.83 -14.73
C SER A 249 6.23 28.70 -14.27
N ALA A 250 7.04 27.96 -15.03
CA ALA A 250 8.48 27.84 -14.76
C ALA A 250 9.16 29.22 -14.67
N GLY A 251 10.06 29.37 -13.71
CA GLY A 251 10.74 30.61 -13.38
C GLY A 251 9.98 31.54 -12.42
N GLN A 252 8.73 31.24 -12.07
CA GLN A 252 7.93 32.02 -11.15
C GLN A 252 8.44 31.85 -9.72
N SER A 253 8.61 32.98 -8.99
CA SER A 253 8.84 32.95 -7.53
C SER A 253 7.53 32.67 -6.82
N ILE A 254 7.57 31.77 -5.84
CA ILE A 254 6.41 31.28 -5.12
C ILE A 254 6.63 31.38 -3.60
N LYS A 255 5.55 31.54 -2.85
CA LYS A 255 5.54 31.52 -1.39
C LYS A 255 4.79 30.31 -0.85
N LYS A 256 5.19 29.82 0.33
CA LYS A 256 4.41 28.84 1.09
C LYS A 256 2.96 29.31 1.19
N GLY A 257 2.02 28.43 0.82
CA GLY A 257 0.58 28.70 0.82
C GLY A 257 0.03 29.32 -0.48
N ASP A 258 0.87 29.63 -1.48
CA ASP A 258 0.37 30.09 -2.78
C ASP A 258 -0.35 28.93 -3.52
N ASN A 259 -1.48 29.26 -4.16
CA ASN A 259 -2.23 28.33 -5.00
C ASN A 259 -1.46 28.04 -6.31
N ILE A 260 -0.97 26.82 -6.45
CA ILE A 260 -0.18 26.36 -7.61
C ILE A 260 -1.00 25.61 -8.66
N GLY A 261 -2.27 25.28 -8.36
CA GLY A 261 -3.18 24.61 -9.27
C GLY A 261 -4.24 23.79 -8.56
N LYS A 262 -4.75 22.78 -9.22
CA LYS A 262 -5.80 21.89 -8.72
C LYS A 262 -5.45 20.44 -8.94
N SER A 263 -5.76 19.58 -7.96
CA SER A 263 -5.64 18.13 -8.06
C SER A 263 -6.52 17.55 -9.18
N GLY A 264 -6.14 16.40 -9.68
CA GLY A 264 -6.85 15.75 -10.79
C GLY A 264 -6.64 14.24 -10.88
N ASN A 265 -6.56 13.77 -12.13
CA ASN A 265 -6.34 12.36 -12.48
C ASN A 265 -5.63 12.28 -13.85
N THR A 266 -4.66 13.18 -14.11
CA THR A 266 -3.92 13.22 -15.38
C THR A 266 -2.67 12.35 -15.34
N GLY A 267 -2.17 11.91 -16.50
CA GLY A 267 -1.00 11.03 -16.59
C GLY A 267 -1.30 9.57 -16.27
N SER A 268 -0.31 8.85 -15.70
CA SER A 268 -0.42 7.45 -15.32
C SER A 268 -1.04 7.31 -13.92
N SER A 269 -2.35 7.49 -13.82
CA SER A 269 -3.11 7.49 -12.57
C SER A 269 -4.34 6.59 -12.67
N THR A 270 -4.67 5.87 -11.60
CA THR A 270 -5.83 4.96 -11.51
C THR A 270 -7.08 5.61 -10.93
N GLY A 271 -6.97 6.79 -10.35
CA GLY A 271 -8.08 7.50 -9.69
C GLY A 271 -7.70 8.91 -9.25
N ASN A 272 -8.68 9.69 -8.80
CA ASN A 272 -8.45 11.07 -8.37
C ASN A 272 -7.56 11.12 -7.14
N HIS A 273 -6.39 11.71 -7.26
CA HIS A 273 -5.45 11.93 -6.16
C HIS A 273 -4.48 13.08 -6.46
N LEU A 274 -3.79 13.53 -5.43
CA LEU A 274 -2.60 14.36 -5.52
C LEU A 274 -1.39 13.50 -5.14
N HIS A 275 -0.44 13.37 -6.05
CA HIS A 275 0.86 12.78 -5.75
C HIS A 275 1.84 13.86 -5.32
N ILE A 276 2.50 13.69 -4.17
CA ILE A 276 3.50 14.62 -3.65
C ILE A 276 4.83 13.90 -3.44
N GLU A 277 5.94 14.56 -3.84
CA GLU A 277 7.30 14.11 -3.56
C GLU A 277 8.08 15.20 -2.82
N CYS A 278 9.06 14.83 -2.01
CA CYS A 278 10.05 15.77 -1.50
C CYS A 278 11.48 15.23 -1.63
N LEU A 279 12.39 16.15 -1.91
CA LEU A 279 13.80 15.86 -2.08
C LEU A 279 14.65 16.90 -1.32
N TYR A 280 15.82 16.46 -0.87
CA TYR A 280 16.86 17.34 -0.39
C TYR A 280 18.15 17.03 -1.14
N ASN A 281 18.71 18.01 -1.82
CA ASN A 281 19.92 17.84 -2.68
C ASN A 281 19.80 16.67 -3.67
N GLY A 282 18.58 16.45 -4.23
CA GLY A 282 18.32 15.40 -5.22
C GLY A 282 18.06 14.00 -4.64
N VAL A 283 18.10 13.83 -3.33
CA VAL A 283 17.75 12.58 -2.64
C VAL A 283 16.28 12.64 -2.23
N TYR A 284 15.51 11.60 -2.55
CA TYR A 284 14.11 11.46 -2.16
C TYR A 284 13.97 11.10 -0.68
N TYR A 285 12.95 11.65 -0.06
CA TYR A 285 12.55 11.42 1.33
C TYR A 285 11.06 11.11 1.40
N ASN A 286 10.63 10.39 2.41
CA ASN A 286 9.22 10.09 2.62
C ASN A 286 8.43 11.38 2.98
N PRO A 287 7.55 11.90 2.08
CA PRO A 287 6.80 13.12 2.34
C PRO A 287 6.00 13.10 3.64
N LEU A 288 5.58 11.91 4.08
CA LEU A 288 4.82 11.73 5.31
C LEU A 288 5.50 12.34 6.53
N PHE A 289 6.84 12.27 6.61
CA PHE A 289 7.60 12.79 7.75
C PHE A 289 7.83 14.30 7.67
N TYR A 290 7.82 14.90 6.48
CA TYR A 290 8.31 16.26 6.25
C TYR A 290 7.23 17.30 5.95
N PHE A 291 6.00 16.88 5.58
CA PHE A 291 4.90 17.79 5.34
C PHE A 291 4.00 17.92 6.57
N GLU A 292 3.53 19.15 6.83
CA GLU A 292 2.46 19.38 7.80
C GLU A 292 1.17 18.68 7.36
N ALA A 293 0.50 18.02 8.29
CA ALA A 293 -0.74 17.27 8.02
C ALA A 293 -1.94 18.15 7.62
N GLY A 294 -1.85 19.45 7.84
CA GLY A 294 -2.98 20.37 7.78
C GLY A 294 -3.75 20.45 9.11
N GLU A 295 -4.70 21.35 9.20
CA GLU A 295 -5.52 21.52 10.40
C GLU A 295 -6.56 20.41 10.51
N GLN A 296 -6.61 19.76 11.67
CA GLN A 296 -7.69 18.84 12.00
C GLN A 296 -8.92 19.69 12.39
N THR A 297 -9.88 19.85 11.47
CA THR A 297 -11.17 20.43 11.82
C THR A 297 -11.91 19.39 12.67
N ILE A 298 -11.89 19.59 13.99
CA ILE A 298 -12.73 18.79 14.90
C ILE A 298 -14.17 19.23 14.63
N TYR A 299 -14.88 18.49 13.78
CA TYR A 299 -16.34 18.54 13.74
C TYR A 299 -16.86 17.90 15.02
N GLY A 300 -17.05 18.70 16.04
CA GLY A 300 -17.56 18.25 17.33
C GLY A 300 -18.12 19.40 18.10
N GLU A 301 -19.37 19.58 18.09
CA GLU A 301 -20.33 19.62 19.17
C GLU A 301 -21.73 19.93 18.62
#